data_78b2b3155d2704aa93eecd57071c9ff1
#
_entry.id   78b2b3155d2704aa93eecd57071c9ff1
#
_cell.length_a   1.000
_cell.length_b   1.000
_cell.length_c   1.000
_cell.angle_alpha   90.00
_cell.angle_beta   90.00
_cell.angle_gamma   90.00
#
_symmetry.space_group_name_H-M   'P 1'
#
loop_
_entity.id
_entity.type
_entity.pdbx_description
1 polymer ?
#
loop_
_entity_poly.entity_id
_entity_poly.type
_entity_poly.pdbx_seq_one_letter_code
_entity_poly.pdbx_strand_id
1 'polypeptide(L)' 'MKYAVYFTWKDGFEDAFNCADAKERDLNIKDMLSRGEFKYIAYERIYASGEYGNRKVVLNQ' A
#
# COMPACT_ATOMS: atom_id res chain seq x y z
N MET A 1 14.28 -4.40 -0.47
CA MET A 1 13.41 -4.55 0.71
C MET A 1 11.96 -4.52 0.28
N LYS A 2 11.19 -5.49 0.76
CA LYS A 2 9.80 -5.66 0.32
C LYS A 2 8.83 -4.82 1.13
N TYR A 3 7.69 -4.51 0.51
CA TYR A 3 6.60 -3.77 1.14
C TYR A 3 5.27 -4.43 0.81
N ALA A 4 4.33 -4.35 1.75
CA ALA A 4 2.95 -4.73 1.52
C ALA A 4 2.13 -3.43 1.40
N VAL A 5 1.31 -3.34 0.37
CA VAL A 5 0.41 -2.21 0.15
C VAL A 5 -1.01 -2.68 0.39
N TYR A 6 -1.71 -2.00 1.28
CA TYR A 6 -3.10 -2.29 1.62
C TYR A 6 -3.99 -1.18 1.08
N PHE A 7 -5.13 -1.54 0.56
CA PHE A 7 -6.03 -0.53 0.04
C PHE A 7 -7.49 -0.94 0.17
N THR A 8 -8.34 0.06 0.23
CA THR A 8 -9.79 -0.12 0.26
C THR A 8 -10.38 0.74 -0.86
N TRP A 9 -11.15 0.11 -1.74
CA TRP A 9 -11.90 0.80 -2.77
C TRP A 9 -13.01 1.64 -2.15
N LYS A 10 -13.52 2.63 -2.88
CA LYS A 10 -14.60 3.49 -2.38
C LYS A 10 -15.88 2.72 -2.08
N ASP A 11 -16.09 1.58 -2.71
CA ASP A 11 -17.24 0.71 -2.45
C ASP A 11 -17.06 -0.19 -1.21
N GLY A 12 -15.89 -0.14 -0.57
CA GLY A 12 -15.61 -0.88 0.65
C GLY A 12 -14.81 -2.16 0.47
N PHE A 13 -14.54 -2.59 -0.75
CA PHE A 13 -13.70 -3.77 -1.01
C PHE A 13 -12.26 -3.49 -0.58
N GLU A 14 -11.66 -4.46 0.12
CA GLU A 14 -10.29 -4.39 0.59
C GLU A 14 -9.43 -5.42 -0.12
N ASP A 15 -8.18 -5.06 -0.39
CA ASP A 15 -7.21 -5.97 -0.97
C ASP A 15 -5.79 -5.50 -0.62
N ALA A 16 -4.80 -6.26 -1.03
CA ALA A 16 -3.41 -5.96 -0.76
C ALA A 16 -2.52 -6.60 -1.83
N PHE A 17 -1.34 -6.02 -2.01
CA PHE A 17 -0.31 -6.61 -2.88
C PHE A 17 1.07 -6.29 -2.32
N ASN A 18 2.08 -7.06 -2.77
CA ASN A 18 3.45 -6.87 -2.33
C ASN A 18 4.26 -6.16 -3.43
N CYS A 19 5.18 -5.32 -3.00
CA CYS A 19 6.15 -4.64 -3.86
C CYS A 19 7.56 -5.13 -3.52
N ALA A 20 8.41 -5.27 -4.53
CA ALA A 20 9.77 -5.75 -4.35
C ALA A 20 10.68 -4.75 -3.65
N ASP A 21 10.43 -3.46 -3.85
CA ASP A 21 11.24 -2.38 -3.28
C ASP A 21 10.44 -1.09 -3.13
N ALA A 22 11.08 -0.06 -2.57
CA ALA A 22 10.45 1.23 -2.33
C ALA A 22 10.07 1.96 -3.62
N LYS A 23 10.85 1.78 -4.69
CA LYS A 23 10.56 2.42 -5.98
C LYS A 23 9.25 1.89 -6.57
N GLU A 24 9.09 0.58 -6.57
CA GLU A 24 7.86 -0.07 -7.04
C GLU A 24 6.67 0.35 -6.19
N ARG A 25 6.84 0.37 -4.86
CA ARG A 25 5.82 0.84 -3.94
C ARG A 25 5.36 2.25 -4.29
N ASP A 26 6.30 3.19 -4.47
CA ASP A 26 5.99 4.59 -4.73
C ASP A 26 5.29 4.78 -6.07
N LEU A 27 5.74 4.07 -7.11
CA LEU A 27 5.11 4.13 -8.42
C LEU A 27 3.67 3.62 -8.38
N ASN A 28 3.44 2.51 -7.69
CA ASN A 28 2.10 1.95 -7.57
C ASN A 28 1.17 2.85 -6.78
N ILE A 29 1.64 3.38 -5.65
CA ILE A 29 0.83 4.28 -4.82
C ILE A 29 0.50 5.57 -5.57
N LYS A 30 1.47 6.13 -6.30
CA LYS A 30 1.23 7.32 -7.12
C LYS A 30 0.14 7.07 -8.16
N ASP A 31 0.19 5.93 -8.83
CA ASP A 31 -0.83 5.55 -9.81
C ASP A 31 -2.21 5.40 -9.13
N MET A 32 -2.25 4.74 -7.99
CA MET A 32 -3.50 4.54 -7.24
C MET A 32 -4.12 5.87 -6.81
N LEU A 33 -3.29 6.80 -6.33
CA LEU A 33 -3.76 8.13 -5.93
C LEU A 33 -4.32 8.90 -7.13
N SER A 34 -3.70 8.77 -8.29
CA SER A 34 -4.15 9.46 -9.51
C SER A 34 -5.50 8.97 -10.02
N ARG A 35 -5.86 7.72 -9.72
CA ARG A 35 -7.14 7.15 -10.15
C ARG A 35 -8.33 7.69 -9.38
N GLY A 36 -8.14 8.08 -8.12
CA GLY A 36 -9.22 8.59 -7.29
C GLY A 36 -10.30 7.56 -6.93
N GLU A 37 -9.97 6.26 -7.00
CA GLU A 37 -10.93 5.17 -6.78
C GLU A 37 -10.88 4.57 -5.37
N PHE A 38 -9.93 5.01 -4.56
CA PHE A 38 -9.66 4.44 -3.25
C PHE A 38 -10.03 5.40 -2.13
N LYS A 39 -10.50 4.86 -1.01
CA LYS A 39 -10.75 5.64 0.20
C LYS A 39 -9.68 5.42 1.26
N TYR A 40 -8.84 4.38 1.12
CA TYR A 40 -7.78 4.07 2.06
C TYR A 40 -6.61 3.45 1.31
N ILE A 41 -5.40 3.92 1.59
CA ILE A 41 -4.16 3.34 1.08
C ILE A 41 -3.14 3.43 2.20
N ALA A 42 -2.47 2.31 2.49
CA ALA A 42 -1.41 2.25 3.49
C ALA A 42 -0.36 1.25 3.05
N TYR A 43 0.82 1.30 3.67
CA TYR A 43 1.84 0.31 3.39
C TYR A 43 2.61 -0.06 4.65
N GLU A 44 3.21 -1.24 4.63
CA GLU A 44 4.07 -1.77 5.69
C GLU A 44 5.32 -2.35 5.08
N ARG A 45 6.44 -2.19 5.78
CA ARG A 45 7.70 -2.81 5.39
C ARG A 45 7.66 -4.28 5.75
N ILE A 46 8.18 -5.13 4.88
CA ILE A 46 8.33 -6.56 5.17
C ILE A 46 9.83 -6.84 5.36
N TYR A 47 10.20 -7.19 6.58
CA TYR A 47 11.60 -7.51 6.92
C TYR A 47 11.97 -8.89 6.41
N ALA A 48 13.29 -9.15 6.29
CA ALA A 48 13.80 -10.45 5.85
C ALA A 48 13.33 -11.61 6.75
N SER A 49 13.05 -11.34 8.02
CA SER A 49 12.50 -12.32 8.95
C SER A 49 11.04 -12.70 8.67
N GLY A 50 10.38 -11.98 7.79
CA GLY A 50 8.94 -12.14 7.54
C GLY A 50 8.06 -11.25 8.41
N GLU A 51 8.66 -10.53 9.36
CA GLU A 51 7.90 -9.60 10.21
C GLU A 51 7.54 -8.34 9.44
N TYR A 52 6.45 -7.69 9.86
CA TYR A 52 5.96 -6.46 9.27
C TYR A 52 6.33 -5.27 10.16
N GLY A 53 6.73 -4.17 9.53
CA GLY A 53 7.01 -2.93 10.23
C GLY A 53 5.75 -2.13 10.53
N ASN A 54 5.94 -0.90 11.01
CA ASN A 54 4.82 -0.02 11.32
C ASN A 54 4.08 0.39 10.04
N ARG A 55 2.77 0.44 10.14
CA ARG A 55 1.91 0.85 9.04
C ARG A 55 2.02 2.36 8.82
N LYS A 56 2.16 2.75 7.57
CA LYS A 56 2.14 4.15 7.13
C LYS A 56 0.90 4.38 6.30
N VAL A 57 0.03 5.28 6.74
CA VAL A 57 -1.21 5.61 6.02
C VAL A 57 -0.93 6.74 5.05
N VAL A 58 -1.25 6.53 3.78
CA VAL A 58 -1.06 7.50 2.69
C VAL A 58 -2.37 8.23 2.39
N LEU A 59 -3.46 7.52 2.44
CA LEU A 59 -4.79 8.06 2.14
C LEU A 59 -5.78 7.46 3.12
N ASN A 60 -6.60 8.30 3.72
CA ASN A 60 -7.67 7.86 4.63
C ASN A 60 -8.84 8.85 4.53
N GLN A 61 -9.83 8.46 3.77
CA GLN A 61 -11.03 9.28 3.55
C GLN A 61 -12.28 8.69 4.18
#